data_e8a7d26abaef16942b2a999eb6c11a51
#
_entry.id   e8a7d26abaef16942b2a999eb6c11a51
#
_cell.length_a   1.000
_cell.length_b   1.000
_cell.length_c   1.000
_cell.angle_alpha   90.00
_cell.angle_beta   90.00
_cell.angle_gamma   90.00
#
_symmetry.space_group_name_H-M   'P 1'
#
loop_
_entity.id
_entity.type
_entity.pdbx_description
1 polymer ?
#
loop_
_entity_poly.entity_id
_entity_poly.type
_entity_poly.pdbx_seq_one_letter_code
_entity_poly.pdbx_strand_id
1 'polypeptide(L)'
;YAYEEELRQGFLTVQGGHRVGIAGKAVLEDEKIKGIRHISCINVRVAHQQKGCADKVLPYLTEKGTFCHTLIVSAPRCGKTTLLRDIIRQISDGTGGHLGLTVGVVDERSEIAGCYLGVAQNDVGIRTDVLDCCPKAEGMMMLIRSMSPEVVAVDEIGTSEDIRALEAVINCGCKILATVHG
;
A
#
# COMPACT_ATOMS: atom_id res chain seq x y z
N TYR A 1 15.84 -18.03 -2.08
CA TYR A 1 14.84 -17.84 -0.99
C TYR A 1 14.08 -16.49 -1.09
N ALA A 2 14.67 -15.41 -1.64
CA ALA A 2 14.04 -14.07 -1.62
C ALA A 2 12.72 -13.96 -2.42
N TYR A 3 12.49 -14.81 -3.40
CA TYR A 3 11.32 -14.74 -4.28
C TYR A 3 10.30 -15.86 -4.07
N GLU A 4 10.52 -16.76 -3.11
CA GLU A 4 9.62 -17.92 -2.92
C GLU A 4 8.23 -17.49 -2.46
N GLU A 5 8.14 -16.49 -1.60
CA GLU A 5 6.87 -15.97 -1.08
C GLU A 5 6.06 -15.27 -2.18
N GLU A 6 6.72 -14.44 -2.98
CA GLU A 6 6.10 -13.75 -4.12
C GLU A 6 5.65 -14.75 -5.20
N LEU A 7 6.45 -15.77 -5.47
CA LEU A 7 6.09 -16.84 -6.41
C LEU A 7 4.86 -17.64 -5.98
N ARG A 8 4.64 -17.79 -4.67
CA ARG A 8 3.39 -18.37 -4.14
C ARG A 8 2.17 -17.53 -4.46
N GLN A 9 2.34 -16.20 -4.50
CA GLN A 9 1.29 -15.25 -4.88
C GLN A 9 1.11 -15.14 -6.41
N GLY A 10 1.97 -15.77 -7.20
CA GLY A 10 1.89 -15.80 -8.66
C GLY A 10 2.47 -14.57 -9.35
N PHE A 11 3.26 -13.76 -8.65
CA PHE A 11 3.94 -12.62 -9.24
C PHE A 11 5.28 -12.34 -8.55
N LEU A 12 6.09 -11.51 -9.21
CA LEU A 12 7.34 -10.96 -8.69
C LEU A 12 7.32 -9.45 -8.88
N THR A 13 7.77 -8.71 -7.89
CA THR A 13 8.09 -7.29 -8.07
C THR A 13 9.58 -7.18 -8.42
N VAL A 14 9.88 -6.50 -9.50
CA VAL A 14 11.27 -6.30 -9.95
C VAL A 14 11.67 -4.83 -9.79
N GLN A 15 12.96 -4.55 -9.86
CA GLN A 15 13.50 -3.21 -9.75
C GLN A 15 12.74 -2.22 -10.65
N GLY A 16 12.37 -1.05 -10.11
CA GLY A 16 11.50 -0.08 -10.75
C GLY A 16 10.01 -0.27 -10.42
N GLY A 17 9.66 -1.19 -9.50
CA GLY A 17 8.26 -1.43 -9.08
C GLY A 17 7.42 -2.15 -10.12
N HIS A 18 8.05 -2.70 -11.17
CA HIS A 18 7.34 -3.43 -12.21
C HIS A 18 6.92 -4.80 -11.67
N ARG A 19 5.70 -5.22 -12.00
CA ARG A 19 5.13 -6.48 -11.55
C ARG A 19 5.11 -7.50 -12.67
N VAL A 20 5.73 -8.64 -12.43
CA VAL A 20 5.80 -9.75 -13.37
C VAL A 20 4.90 -10.87 -12.84
N GLY A 21 3.71 -11.00 -13.40
CA GLY A 21 2.80 -12.12 -13.15
C GLY A 21 3.27 -13.36 -13.90
N ILE A 22 3.17 -14.51 -13.26
CA ILE A 22 3.56 -15.79 -13.84
C ILE A 22 2.39 -16.78 -13.78
N ALA A 23 2.29 -17.62 -14.80
CA ALA A 23 1.38 -18.75 -14.82
C ALA A 23 2.09 -20.00 -15.32
N GLY A 24 1.70 -21.16 -14.77
CA GLY A 24 2.28 -22.44 -15.06
C GLY A 24 1.64 -23.56 -14.27
N LYS A 25 2.36 -24.65 -14.02
CA LYS A 25 1.86 -25.76 -13.20
C LYS A 25 1.99 -25.43 -11.72
N ALA A 26 0.86 -25.31 -11.01
CA ALA A 26 0.85 -25.15 -9.56
C ALA A 26 1.41 -26.41 -8.87
N VAL A 27 2.23 -26.20 -7.84
CA VAL A 27 2.72 -27.22 -6.92
C VAL A 27 1.98 -27.02 -5.61
N LEU A 28 1.30 -28.07 -5.14
CA LEU A 28 0.52 -28.05 -3.91
C LEU A 28 1.26 -28.76 -2.79
N GLU A 29 1.11 -28.27 -1.57
CA GLU A 29 1.50 -28.90 -0.32
C GLU A 29 0.39 -28.62 0.70
N ASP A 30 -0.18 -29.66 1.30
CA ASP A 30 -1.33 -29.57 2.21
C ASP A 30 -2.49 -28.73 1.65
N GLU A 31 -2.87 -29.01 0.40
CA GLU A 31 -3.93 -28.32 -0.36
C GLU A 31 -3.66 -26.82 -0.60
N LYS A 32 -2.49 -26.29 -0.25
CA LYS A 32 -2.08 -24.93 -0.49
C LYS A 32 -1.06 -24.84 -1.62
N ILE A 33 -1.10 -23.73 -2.36
CA ILE A 33 -0.09 -23.47 -3.40
C ILE A 33 1.25 -23.21 -2.73
N LYS A 34 2.22 -24.09 -2.98
CA LYS A 34 3.61 -23.95 -2.55
C LYS A 34 4.44 -23.13 -3.55
N GLY A 35 4.07 -23.18 -4.80
CA GLY A 35 4.77 -22.46 -5.86
C GLY A 35 4.28 -22.84 -7.25
N ILE A 36 4.95 -22.31 -8.27
CA ILE A 36 4.65 -22.56 -9.68
C ILE A 36 5.87 -23.19 -10.36
N ARG A 37 5.67 -24.26 -11.13
CA ARG A 37 6.68 -24.90 -11.99
C ARG A 37 6.23 -24.87 -13.44
N HIS A 38 7.14 -25.13 -14.36
CA HIS A 38 6.87 -25.15 -15.80
C HIS A 38 6.10 -23.89 -16.23
N ILE A 39 6.71 -22.72 -15.97
CA ILE A 39 6.14 -21.42 -16.33
C ILE A 39 5.85 -21.41 -17.83
N SER A 40 4.60 -21.19 -18.19
CA SER A 40 4.12 -21.16 -19.57
C SER A 40 3.76 -19.75 -20.05
N CYS A 41 3.42 -18.85 -19.12
CA CYS A 41 3.02 -17.49 -19.43
C CYS A 41 3.63 -16.50 -18.44
N ILE A 42 3.97 -15.31 -18.97
CA ILE A 42 4.48 -14.18 -18.21
C ILE A 42 3.65 -12.95 -18.60
N ASN A 43 3.22 -12.17 -17.60
CA ASN A 43 2.55 -10.90 -17.80
C ASN A 43 3.35 -9.78 -17.10
N VAL A 44 3.93 -8.88 -17.87
CA VAL A 44 4.71 -7.75 -17.35
C VAL A 44 3.83 -6.52 -17.27
N ARG A 45 3.62 -6.00 -16.05
CA ARG A 45 2.97 -4.72 -15.80
C ARG A 45 4.05 -3.69 -15.46
N VAL A 46 4.19 -2.71 -16.32
CA VAL A 46 5.11 -1.59 -16.10
C VAL A 46 4.47 -0.62 -15.10
N ALA A 47 5.17 -0.35 -14.01
CA ALA A 47 4.72 0.63 -13.04
C ALA A 47 4.76 2.04 -13.64
N HIS A 48 3.71 2.80 -13.41
CA HIS A 48 3.61 4.21 -13.75
C HIS A 48 3.19 4.99 -12.53
N GLN A 49 3.90 6.07 -12.25
CA GLN A 49 3.56 6.99 -11.17
C GLN A 49 3.01 8.29 -11.74
N GLN A 50 1.86 8.73 -11.22
CA GLN A 50 1.21 9.99 -11.59
C GLN A 50 1.37 10.97 -10.43
N LYS A 51 2.46 11.73 -10.43
CA LYS A 51 2.69 12.79 -9.45
C LYS A 51 1.78 13.99 -9.74
N GLY A 52 1.23 14.59 -8.67
CA GLY A 52 0.34 15.74 -8.76
C GLY A 52 -1.14 15.39 -9.02
N CYS A 53 -1.49 14.10 -9.13
CA CYS A 53 -2.90 13.73 -9.31
C CYS A 53 -3.75 14.05 -8.06
N ALA A 54 -3.14 14.19 -6.88
CA ALA A 54 -3.79 14.56 -5.64
C ALA A 54 -3.90 16.07 -5.39
N ASP A 55 -3.29 16.94 -6.21
CA ASP A 55 -3.20 18.38 -5.95
C ASP A 55 -4.56 19.04 -5.73
N LYS A 56 -5.58 18.61 -6.48
CA LYS A 56 -6.94 19.15 -6.38
C LYS A 56 -7.70 18.65 -5.16
N VAL A 57 -7.32 17.49 -4.61
CA VAL A 57 -8.02 16.82 -3.51
C VAL A 57 -7.39 17.17 -2.18
N LEU A 58 -6.09 17.34 -2.13
CA LEU A 58 -5.31 17.55 -0.91
C LEU A 58 -5.82 18.69 -0.01
N PRO A 59 -6.25 19.86 -0.52
CA PRO A 59 -6.79 20.94 0.31
C PRO A 59 -8.03 20.55 1.11
N TYR A 60 -8.79 19.55 0.64
CA TYR A 60 -10.00 19.07 1.33
C TYR A 60 -9.70 18.00 2.41
N LEU A 61 -8.47 17.48 2.43
CA LEU A 61 -8.05 16.44 3.36
C LEU A 61 -7.47 17.00 4.67
N THR A 62 -7.39 18.31 4.79
CA THR A 62 -6.83 19.00 5.95
C THR A 62 -7.83 20.02 6.51
N GLU A 63 -8.09 19.95 7.79
CA GLU A 63 -8.91 20.94 8.51
C GLU A 63 -8.09 21.54 9.63
N LYS A 64 -8.00 22.89 9.68
CA LYS A 64 -7.25 23.65 10.70
C LYS A 64 -5.80 23.15 10.88
N GLY A 65 -5.13 22.75 9.78
CA GLY A 65 -3.75 22.26 9.80
C GLY A 65 -3.61 20.79 10.23
N THR A 66 -4.70 20.08 10.45
CA THR A 66 -4.69 18.67 10.83
C THR A 66 -5.23 17.81 9.69
N PHE A 67 -4.52 16.73 9.34
CA PHE A 67 -4.99 15.76 8.35
C PHE A 67 -6.25 15.04 8.86
N CYS A 68 -7.25 14.90 7.99
CA CYS A 68 -8.51 14.26 8.31
C CYS A 68 -8.48 12.75 8.02
N HIS A 69 -9.25 11.97 8.77
CA HIS A 69 -9.51 10.58 8.38
C HIS A 69 -10.13 10.56 6.99
N THR A 70 -9.53 9.84 6.07
CA THR A 70 -9.88 9.88 4.65
C THR A 70 -10.17 8.48 4.12
N LEU A 71 -11.33 8.32 3.49
CA LEU A 71 -11.71 7.11 2.79
C LEU A 71 -11.98 7.44 1.31
N ILE A 72 -11.21 6.81 0.42
CA ILE A 72 -11.37 6.95 -1.04
C ILE A 72 -12.27 5.82 -1.54
N VAL A 73 -13.44 6.16 -2.07
CA VAL A 73 -14.44 5.20 -2.55
C VAL A 73 -14.60 5.34 -4.05
N SER A 74 -14.38 4.27 -4.80
CA SER A 74 -14.73 4.22 -6.22
C SER A 74 -14.74 2.79 -6.75
N ALA A 75 -15.27 2.60 -7.96
CA ALA A 75 -15.22 1.31 -8.66
C ALA A 75 -13.77 0.82 -8.89
N PRO A 76 -13.56 -0.47 -9.14
CA PRO A 76 -12.25 -1.00 -9.53
C PRO A 76 -11.66 -0.30 -10.75
N ARG A 77 -10.33 -0.18 -10.78
CA ARG A 77 -9.54 0.42 -11.89
C ARG A 77 -9.81 1.91 -12.15
N CYS A 78 -10.40 2.64 -11.21
CA CYS A 78 -10.64 4.09 -11.31
C CYS A 78 -9.49 4.94 -10.75
N GLY A 79 -8.32 4.36 -10.50
CA GLY A 79 -7.13 5.11 -10.07
C GLY A 79 -7.01 5.35 -8.57
N LYS A 80 -7.79 4.63 -7.71
CA LYS A 80 -7.70 4.76 -6.23
C LYS A 80 -6.29 4.66 -5.69
N THR A 81 -5.60 3.57 -6.01
CA THR A 81 -4.21 3.33 -5.56
C THR A 81 -3.24 4.39 -6.07
N THR A 82 -3.46 4.91 -7.27
CA THR A 82 -2.66 6.00 -7.84
C THR A 82 -2.86 7.29 -7.04
N LEU A 83 -4.12 7.63 -6.74
CA LEU A 83 -4.47 8.80 -5.92
C LEU A 83 -3.95 8.63 -4.48
N LEU A 84 -4.18 7.46 -3.87
CA LEU A 84 -3.69 7.11 -2.55
C LEU A 84 -2.17 7.34 -2.43
N ARG A 85 -1.39 6.82 -3.39
CA ARG A 85 0.06 6.97 -3.42
C ARG A 85 0.51 8.42 -3.48
N ASP A 86 -0.12 9.23 -4.31
CA ASP A 86 0.26 10.64 -4.45
C ASP A 86 -0.15 11.47 -3.22
N ILE A 87 -1.27 11.14 -2.57
CA ILE A 87 -1.63 11.72 -1.26
C ILE A 87 -0.55 11.37 -0.22
N ILE A 88 -0.19 10.08 -0.09
CA ILE A 88 0.86 9.61 0.82
C ILE A 88 2.15 10.41 0.61
N ARG A 89 2.62 10.50 -0.65
CA ARG A 89 3.82 11.25 -0.99
C ARG A 89 3.73 12.70 -0.53
N GLN A 90 2.65 13.38 -0.87
CA GLN A 90 2.51 14.81 -0.60
C GLN A 90 2.37 15.13 0.89
N ILE A 91 1.62 14.32 1.66
CA ILE A 91 1.53 14.53 3.11
C ILE A 91 2.82 14.15 3.84
N SER A 92 3.57 13.18 3.33
CA SER A 92 4.87 12.77 3.85
C SER A 92 5.97 13.80 3.60
N ASP A 93 6.03 14.36 2.39
CA ASP A 93 7.01 15.40 2.04
C ASP A 93 6.71 16.74 2.71
N GLY A 94 5.43 17.01 2.97
CA GLY A 94 4.92 18.31 3.37
C GLY A 94 4.70 19.23 2.17
N THR A 95 3.68 20.04 2.22
CA THR A 95 3.32 21.01 1.17
C THR A 95 2.93 22.34 1.78
N GLY A 96 3.11 23.44 1.02
CA GLY A 96 2.62 24.76 1.43
C GLY A 96 3.23 25.32 2.71
N GLY A 97 4.48 24.94 3.08
CA GLY A 97 5.16 25.41 4.28
C GLY A 97 4.83 24.62 5.55
N HIS A 98 4.03 23.57 5.44
CA HIS A 98 3.79 22.61 6.54
C HIS A 98 4.85 21.51 6.54
N LEU A 99 5.31 21.12 7.75
CA LEU A 99 6.15 19.93 7.92
C LEU A 99 5.38 18.70 7.47
N GLY A 100 6.08 17.77 6.80
CA GLY A 100 5.48 16.50 6.41
C GLY A 100 5.13 15.64 7.61
N LEU A 101 4.09 14.83 7.46
CA LEU A 101 3.62 13.87 8.45
C LEU A 101 4.39 12.55 8.34
N THR A 102 4.54 11.85 9.44
CA THR A 102 5.01 10.47 9.43
C THR A 102 3.90 9.53 8.99
N VAL A 103 4.13 8.77 7.92
CA VAL A 103 3.14 7.90 7.30
C VAL A 103 3.59 6.45 7.38
N GLY A 104 2.75 5.58 7.95
CA GLY A 104 2.94 4.13 7.90
C GLY A 104 2.05 3.53 6.81
N VAL A 105 2.64 2.83 5.86
CA VAL A 105 1.93 2.17 4.77
C VAL A 105 1.94 0.66 4.97
N VAL A 106 0.77 0.02 4.93
CA VAL A 106 0.67 -1.44 4.78
C VAL A 106 0.30 -1.75 3.34
N ASP A 107 1.25 -2.31 2.62
CA ASP A 107 1.13 -2.61 1.19
C ASP A 107 1.02 -4.13 0.97
N GLU A 108 -0.18 -4.67 1.19
CA GLU A 108 -0.43 -6.13 1.14
C GLU A 108 -0.08 -6.75 -0.21
N ARG A 109 -0.26 -5.99 -1.30
CA ARG A 109 -0.07 -6.49 -2.67
C ARG A 109 1.13 -5.87 -3.38
N SER A 110 1.97 -5.11 -2.69
CA SER A 110 3.09 -4.36 -3.30
C SER A 110 2.63 -3.47 -4.47
N GLU A 111 1.47 -2.81 -4.31
CA GLU A 111 0.88 -1.95 -5.35
C GLU A 111 1.00 -0.45 -5.03
N ILE A 112 1.16 -0.08 -3.75
CA ILE A 112 1.34 1.31 -3.34
C ILE A 112 2.80 1.73 -3.56
N ALA A 113 3.71 1.10 -2.83
CA ALA A 113 5.14 1.41 -2.86
C ALA A 113 5.90 0.62 -3.93
N GLY A 114 5.36 -0.57 -4.32
CA GLY A 114 5.99 -1.45 -5.29
C GLY A 114 7.40 -1.83 -4.85
N CYS A 115 7.57 -2.31 -3.63
CA CYS A 115 8.88 -2.54 -3.04
C CYS A 115 9.67 -3.62 -3.80
N TYR A 116 10.97 -3.38 -3.92
CA TYR A 116 11.94 -4.36 -4.38
C TYR A 116 12.97 -4.56 -3.27
N LEU A 117 13.11 -5.78 -2.77
CA LEU A 117 13.97 -6.12 -1.62
C LEU A 117 13.76 -5.18 -0.41
N GLY A 118 12.49 -4.86 -0.10
CA GLY A 118 12.11 -4.00 1.02
C GLY A 118 12.28 -2.50 0.77
N VAL A 119 12.72 -2.09 -0.43
CA VAL A 119 12.92 -0.68 -0.78
C VAL A 119 11.80 -0.23 -1.72
N ALA A 120 11.06 0.81 -1.32
CA ALA A 120 10.03 1.42 -2.16
C ALA A 120 10.59 1.88 -3.51
N GLN A 121 9.95 1.48 -4.60
CA GLN A 121 10.34 1.87 -5.96
C GLN A 121 9.50 3.03 -6.47
N ASN A 122 8.27 3.17 -5.98
CA ASN A 122 7.48 4.36 -6.17
C ASN A 122 7.88 5.42 -5.12
N ASP A 123 7.78 6.68 -5.50
CA ASP A 123 7.97 7.79 -4.60
C ASP A 123 6.74 7.92 -3.68
N VAL A 124 6.90 7.58 -2.44
CA VAL A 124 5.87 7.65 -1.39
C VAL A 124 6.16 8.73 -0.35
N GLY A 125 7.19 9.54 -0.59
CA GLY A 125 7.63 10.64 0.29
C GLY A 125 8.65 10.22 1.35
N ILE A 126 9.36 11.21 1.88
CA ILE A 126 10.57 11.02 2.70
C ILE A 126 10.30 10.56 4.15
N ARG A 127 9.05 10.69 4.64
CA ARG A 127 8.64 10.30 6.01
C ARG A 127 7.67 9.12 5.98
N THR A 128 7.82 8.23 5.01
CA THR A 128 6.94 7.08 4.83
C THR A 128 7.69 5.78 5.11
N ASP A 129 7.17 5.02 6.06
CA ASP A 129 7.60 3.65 6.36
C ASP A 129 6.64 2.66 5.71
N VAL A 130 7.17 1.62 5.06
CA VAL A 130 6.36 0.65 4.32
C VAL A 130 6.54 -0.76 4.87
N LEU A 131 5.43 -1.42 5.21
CA LEU A 131 5.36 -2.86 5.39
C LEU A 131 4.82 -3.48 4.09
N ASP A 132 5.71 -4.08 3.34
CA ASP A 132 5.43 -4.69 2.04
C ASP A 132 5.02 -6.16 2.19
N CYS A 133 4.10 -6.61 1.32
CA CYS A 133 3.59 -7.99 1.31
C CYS A 133 3.05 -8.46 2.68
N CYS A 134 2.47 -7.55 3.44
CA CYS A 134 2.01 -7.78 4.81
C CYS A 134 0.48 -7.75 4.88
N PRO A 135 -0.19 -8.71 5.55
CA PRO A 135 -1.63 -8.64 5.81
C PRO A 135 -2.02 -7.34 6.51
N LYS A 136 -3.08 -6.68 6.03
CA LYS A 136 -3.45 -5.32 6.46
C LYS A 136 -3.65 -5.18 7.96
N ALA A 137 -4.46 -6.06 8.55
CA ALA A 137 -4.80 -5.97 9.96
C ALA A 137 -3.57 -6.13 10.87
N GLU A 138 -2.72 -7.12 10.60
CA GLU A 138 -1.47 -7.35 11.35
C GLU A 138 -0.46 -6.22 11.13
N GLY A 139 -0.31 -5.77 9.87
CA GLY A 139 0.61 -4.71 9.49
C GLY A 139 0.26 -3.37 10.15
N MET A 140 -1.02 -3.00 10.20
CA MET A 140 -1.47 -1.79 10.89
C MET A 140 -1.07 -1.81 12.38
N MET A 141 -1.31 -2.93 13.05
CA MET A 141 -0.96 -3.08 14.47
C MET A 141 0.55 -3.08 14.70
N MET A 142 1.32 -3.63 13.77
CA MET A 142 2.78 -3.62 13.83
C MET A 142 3.32 -2.20 13.67
N LEU A 143 2.87 -1.44 12.67
CA LEU A 143 3.29 -0.05 12.42
C LEU A 143 3.02 0.85 13.60
N ILE A 144 1.84 0.77 14.23
CA ILE A 144 1.49 1.57 15.40
C ILE A 144 2.49 1.33 16.53
N ARG A 145 2.85 0.07 16.79
CA ARG A 145 3.73 -0.30 17.90
C ARG A 145 5.20 0.03 17.65
N SER A 146 5.65 -0.10 16.40
CA SER A 146 7.07 0.01 16.05
C SER A 146 7.48 1.39 15.55
N MET A 147 6.62 2.06 14.75
CA MET A 147 6.96 3.28 14.03
C MET A 147 6.20 4.50 14.54
N SER A 148 5.08 4.31 15.27
CA SER A 148 4.23 5.40 15.81
C SER A 148 3.87 6.46 14.75
N PRO A 149 3.30 6.09 13.60
CA PRO A 149 2.98 7.03 12.54
C PRO A 149 1.84 7.97 12.92
N GLU A 150 1.83 9.17 12.35
CA GLU A 150 0.70 10.10 12.47
C GLU A 150 -0.47 9.69 11.57
N VAL A 151 -0.15 9.07 10.41
CA VAL A 151 -1.14 8.56 9.44
C VAL A 151 -0.82 7.12 9.10
N VAL A 152 -1.83 6.26 9.12
CA VAL A 152 -1.76 4.88 8.61
C VAL A 152 -2.50 4.82 7.29
N ALA A 153 -1.80 4.37 6.25
CA ALA A 153 -2.34 4.25 4.90
C ALA A 153 -2.45 2.78 4.47
N VAL A 154 -3.60 2.40 3.93
CA VAL A 154 -3.91 1.05 3.46
C VAL A 154 -4.77 1.07 2.20
N ASP A 155 -4.58 0.11 1.31
CA ASP A 155 -5.39 -0.03 0.10
C ASP A 155 -6.41 -1.17 0.24
N GLU A 156 -7.57 -1.02 -0.39
CA GLU A 156 -8.62 -2.04 -0.51
C GLU A 156 -9.09 -2.68 0.82
N ILE A 157 -9.65 -1.85 1.72
CA ILE A 157 -10.31 -2.36 2.92
C ILE A 157 -11.52 -3.22 2.53
N GLY A 158 -11.61 -4.46 3.06
CA GLY A 158 -12.65 -5.38 2.64
C GLY A 158 -13.09 -6.40 3.68
N THR A 159 -12.36 -6.59 4.77
CA THR A 159 -12.66 -7.62 5.77
C THR A 159 -13.09 -7.02 7.12
N SER A 160 -13.76 -7.84 7.94
CA SER A 160 -14.10 -7.43 9.31
C SER A 160 -12.86 -7.25 10.19
N GLU A 161 -11.78 -7.97 9.88
CA GLU A 161 -10.50 -7.81 10.56
C GLU A 161 -9.85 -6.47 10.23
N ASP A 162 -9.92 -6.04 8.96
CA ASP A 162 -9.43 -4.72 8.55
C ASP A 162 -10.15 -3.60 9.33
N ILE A 163 -11.48 -3.71 9.48
CA ILE A 163 -12.28 -2.70 10.20
C ILE A 163 -11.88 -2.64 11.67
N ARG A 164 -11.70 -3.78 12.35
CA ARG A 164 -11.25 -3.82 13.74
C ARG A 164 -9.86 -3.21 13.92
N ALA A 165 -8.96 -3.46 12.95
CA ALA A 165 -7.64 -2.86 12.99
C ALA A 165 -7.70 -1.34 12.77
N LEU A 166 -8.56 -0.84 11.87
CA LEU A 166 -8.81 0.61 11.70
C LEU A 166 -9.36 1.25 12.98
N GLU A 167 -10.28 0.61 13.68
CA GLU A 167 -10.76 1.09 14.99
C GLU A 167 -9.61 1.22 16.00
N ALA A 168 -8.71 0.25 16.03
CA ALA A 168 -7.52 0.30 16.89
C ALA A 168 -6.58 1.44 16.50
N VAL A 169 -6.36 1.69 15.18
CA VAL A 169 -5.59 2.82 14.65
C VAL A 169 -6.16 4.15 15.15
N ILE A 170 -7.48 4.33 15.03
CA ILE A 170 -8.17 5.55 15.50
C ILE A 170 -8.00 5.72 17.01
N ASN A 171 -8.18 4.66 17.78
CA ASN A 171 -8.06 4.68 19.25
C ASN A 171 -6.64 5.02 19.72
N CYS A 172 -5.61 4.74 18.90
CA CYS A 172 -4.24 5.16 19.15
C CYS A 172 -3.93 6.61 18.73
N GLY A 173 -4.93 7.34 18.22
CA GLY A 173 -4.79 8.75 17.80
C GLY A 173 -4.22 8.95 16.41
N CYS A 174 -3.91 7.88 15.67
CA CYS A 174 -3.43 7.96 14.29
C CYS A 174 -4.58 8.32 13.34
N LYS A 175 -4.26 9.03 12.27
CA LYS A 175 -5.21 9.27 11.18
C LYS A 175 -5.21 8.10 10.20
N ILE A 176 -6.32 7.90 9.51
CA ILE A 176 -6.49 6.86 8.51
C ILE A 176 -6.56 7.48 7.13
N LEU A 177 -5.86 6.88 6.19
CA LEU A 177 -5.99 7.09 4.76
C LEU A 177 -6.21 5.73 4.09
N ALA A 178 -7.43 5.44 3.67
CA ALA A 178 -7.77 4.12 3.15
C ALA A 178 -8.55 4.20 1.84
N THR A 179 -8.56 3.09 1.09
CA THR A 179 -9.42 2.92 -0.08
C THR A 179 -10.41 1.76 0.12
N VAL A 180 -11.53 1.83 -0.57
CA VAL A 180 -12.54 0.77 -0.62
C VAL A 180 -13.20 0.72 -1.99
N HIS A 181 -13.66 -0.44 -2.37
CA HIS A 181 -14.53 -0.60 -3.54
C HIS A 181 -15.96 -0.18 -3.18
N GLY A 182 -16.53 0.69 -4.01
CA GLY A 182 -17.92 1.14 -3.93
C GLY A 182 -18.74 0.65 -5.12
#